data_0c595b598e087927472c291a14284125
#
_entry.id   0c595b598e087927472c291a14284125
#
_cell.length_a   1.000
_cell.length_b   1.000
_cell.length_c   1.000
_cell.angle_alpha   90.00
_cell.angle_beta   90.00
_cell.angle_gamma   90.00
#
_symmetry.space_group_name_H-M   'P 1'
#
loop_
_entity.id
_entity.type
_entity.pdbx_description
1 polymer ?
#
loop_
_entity_poly.entity_id
_entity_poly.type
_entity_poly.pdbx_seq_one_letter_code
_entity_poly.pdbx_strand_id
1 'polypeptide(L)'
;TRGSYQDIYDVDRIEVIKGPQATLFGTASAVGAISIISNKPEAGYSGELSGSYGNFNQYSVGGHLNAGSDTIAGRVAFAYKRRDGYVTNLAPNQDDLNGQNQLGVRGSLRFTPSDNFNADLIVTYDRQRNPGTAFISGTLPTSAGPADPFGVADLRGSPFSAAVLGDARLGLTRDVYDANLTMTWDIADDWTITMVNGFRKFNSNEVFDADGSAAYFLEFAEDANGEQGSHETRFAYTSETFRGSFGWNLFREDSNQRVPFLTDEVTYFQCLAGIVVPGVPCIDANGVPAGDAITALTNGAVGAVPYQAVFENLGKNDSYSVFADGTWIPTPSLEMTAGVRVLIEKRRSGYRATAPGSFFTGSPPFPLTDTAGQTFRTEDSFSAILPRFNILYRFSDDINGFATVSKGRRSATVNAGAIATATGPVGNFTDIAPEIVWNYEVGLKGAVGPVSGSLGVYYQTYENFQVSVNDPTRPGTTITRSAGSATNFGVEAEVNVRAADWLSLFANIGYIDGGIDNDPGNGNLAGARFRLQPEVQAAAGLTLDYPMGNETR
;
A
#
# COMPACT_ATOMS: atom_id res chain seq x y z
N THR A 1 -2.91 4.93 -1.36
CA THR A 1 -3.81 4.16 -0.54
C THR A 1 -3.57 4.39 0.95
N ARG A 2 -3.87 5.59 1.42
CA ARG A 2 -3.65 6.01 2.82
C ARG A 2 -4.43 5.18 3.84
N GLY A 3 -5.52 4.54 3.45
CA GLY A 3 -6.37 3.72 4.31
C GLY A 3 -5.99 2.24 4.41
N SER A 4 -4.97 1.77 3.69
CA SER A 4 -4.64 0.34 3.64
C SER A 4 -3.76 -0.15 4.78
N TYR A 5 -3.05 0.75 5.46
CA TYR A 5 -2.16 0.37 6.56
C TYR A 5 -2.94 0.25 7.88
N GLN A 6 -2.75 -0.85 8.57
CA GLN A 6 -3.17 -1.08 9.95
C GLN A 6 -2.02 -1.74 10.71
N ASP A 7 -2.00 -1.58 12.04
CA ASP A 7 -1.02 -2.28 12.86
C ASP A 7 -1.31 -3.78 12.92
N ILE A 8 -0.25 -4.58 12.98
CA ILE A 8 -0.31 -6.04 13.06
C ILE A 8 -0.09 -6.43 14.52
N TYR A 9 -1.14 -6.89 15.17
CA TYR A 9 -1.14 -7.38 16.55
C TYR A 9 -2.24 -8.41 16.75
N ASP A 10 -2.08 -9.28 17.72
CA ASP A 10 -3.03 -10.35 18.04
C ASP A 10 -3.42 -11.17 16.79
N VAL A 11 -2.40 -11.68 16.11
CA VAL A 11 -2.50 -12.40 14.84
C VAL A 11 -2.30 -13.88 15.08
N ASP A 12 -3.18 -14.70 14.52
CA ASP A 12 -3.03 -16.17 14.49
C ASP A 12 -1.91 -16.54 13.51
N ARG A 13 -2.00 -16.03 12.25
CA ARG A 13 -1.00 -16.27 11.23
C ARG A 13 -1.05 -15.24 10.08
N ILE A 14 0.04 -15.19 9.34
CA ILE A 14 0.14 -14.42 8.09
C ILE A 14 0.42 -15.43 6.97
N GLU A 15 -0.42 -15.40 5.95
CA GLU A 15 -0.27 -16.25 4.76
C GLU A 15 0.17 -15.40 3.57
N VAL A 16 1.26 -15.80 2.92
CA VAL A 16 1.74 -15.18 1.68
C VAL A 16 1.45 -16.13 0.53
N ILE A 17 0.56 -15.72 -0.35
CA ILE A 17 0.13 -16.51 -1.50
C ILE A 17 0.76 -15.89 -2.74
N LYS A 18 1.67 -16.64 -3.37
CA LYS A 18 2.46 -16.20 -4.53
C LYS A 18 1.69 -16.44 -5.83
N GLY A 19 2.00 -15.63 -6.83
CA GLY A 19 1.35 -15.69 -8.15
C GLY A 19 -0.08 -15.15 -8.20
N PRO A 20 -0.65 -14.92 -9.38
CA PRO A 20 -2.00 -14.40 -9.54
C PRO A 20 -3.05 -15.29 -8.91
N GLN A 21 -3.82 -14.72 -7.99
CA GLN A 21 -4.90 -15.40 -7.26
C GLN A 21 -6.26 -14.74 -7.49
N ALA A 22 -6.42 -14.11 -8.64
CA ALA A 22 -7.59 -13.30 -8.93
C ALA A 22 -8.91 -14.09 -8.90
N THR A 23 -8.90 -15.40 -9.19
CA THR A 23 -10.08 -16.27 -9.13
C THR A 23 -10.67 -16.33 -7.72
N LEU A 24 -9.85 -16.48 -6.69
CA LEU A 24 -10.29 -16.63 -5.31
C LEU A 24 -10.29 -15.32 -4.52
N PHE A 25 -9.26 -14.47 -4.70
CA PHE A 25 -9.06 -13.24 -3.90
C PHE A 25 -9.50 -11.95 -4.61
N GLY A 26 -10.01 -12.03 -5.84
CA GLY A 26 -10.52 -10.88 -6.58
C GLY A 26 -9.46 -10.13 -7.40
N THR A 27 -9.84 -8.94 -7.88
CA THR A 27 -9.10 -8.20 -8.91
C THR A 27 -7.76 -7.63 -8.46
N ALA A 28 -7.55 -7.45 -7.16
CA ALA A 28 -6.32 -6.85 -6.63
C ALA A 28 -5.15 -7.84 -6.50
N SER A 29 -5.35 -9.13 -6.83
CA SER A 29 -4.35 -10.19 -6.66
C SER A 29 -3.61 -10.51 -7.96
N ALA A 30 -3.09 -9.48 -8.62
CA ALA A 30 -2.37 -9.64 -9.91
C ALA A 30 -1.05 -10.42 -9.78
N VAL A 31 -0.34 -10.27 -8.65
CA VAL A 31 0.96 -10.91 -8.42
C VAL A 31 1.01 -11.77 -7.16
N GLY A 32 -0.04 -11.72 -6.35
CA GLY A 32 -0.15 -12.49 -5.10
C GLY A 32 -1.13 -11.86 -4.12
N ALA A 33 -1.24 -12.46 -2.94
CA ALA A 33 -2.04 -11.96 -1.83
C ALA A 33 -1.31 -12.18 -0.49
N ILE A 34 -1.50 -11.25 0.44
CA ILE A 34 -1.09 -11.40 1.82
C ILE A 34 -2.37 -11.44 2.66
N SER A 35 -2.61 -12.53 3.34
CA SER A 35 -3.75 -12.72 4.24
C SER A 35 -3.28 -12.65 5.68
N ILE A 36 -3.83 -11.73 6.46
CA ILE A 36 -3.55 -11.56 7.88
C ILE A 36 -4.78 -12.03 8.65
N ILE A 37 -4.63 -13.11 9.40
CA ILE A 37 -5.71 -13.77 10.12
C ILE A 37 -5.54 -13.46 11.60
N SER A 38 -6.53 -12.75 12.16
CA SER A 38 -6.56 -12.41 13.58
C SER A 38 -6.96 -13.62 14.43
N ASN A 39 -6.45 -13.68 15.67
CA ASN A 39 -6.94 -14.64 16.65
C ASN A 39 -8.45 -14.50 16.84
N LYS A 40 -9.13 -15.64 16.89
CA LYS A 40 -10.58 -15.71 17.10
C LYS A 40 -10.91 -15.84 18.58
N PRO A 41 -12.08 -15.34 19.02
CA PRO A 41 -12.57 -15.63 20.37
C PRO A 41 -12.79 -17.13 20.60
N GLU A 42 -12.50 -17.59 21.81
CA GLU A 42 -12.58 -18.99 22.23
C GLU A 42 -13.38 -19.15 23.53
N ALA A 43 -13.87 -20.37 23.80
CA ALA A 43 -14.46 -20.71 25.08
C ALA A 43 -13.41 -20.64 26.21
N GLY A 44 -13.85 -20.27 27.41
CA GLY A 44 -12.98 -20.11 28.56
C GLY A 44 -12.43 -18.69 28.71
N TYR A 45 -11.44 -18.55 29.58
CA TYR A 45 -10.81 -17.26 29.89
C TYR A 45 -9.31 -17.35 29.60
N SER A 46 -8.82 -16.39 28.85
CA SER A 46 -7.38 -16.22 28.61
C SER A 46 -7.02 -14.75 28.49
N GLY A 47 -5.76 -14.42 28.70
CA GLY A 47 -5.27 -13.07 28.53
C GLY A 47 -3.75 -13.04 28.52
N GLU A 48 -3.23 -12.05 27.81
CA GLU A 48 -1.80 -11.80 27.71
C GLU A 48 -1.56 -10.29 27.77
N LEU A 49 -0.47 -9.91 28.41
CA LEU A 49 0.06 -8.55 28.40
C LEU A 49 1.55 -8.62 28.05
N SER A 50 1.96 -7.87 27.05
CA SER A 50 3.33 -7.78 26.60
C SER A 50 3.81 -6.33 26.58
N GLY A 51 5.10 -6.13 26.80
CA GLY A 51 5.71 -4.82 26.74
C GLY A 51 7.15 -4.90 26.25
N SER A 52 7.61 -3.88 25.54
CA SER A 52 9.00 -3.74 25.13
C SER A 52 9.48 -2.31 25.25
N TYR A 53 10.79 -2.15 25.45
CA TYR A 53 11.47 -0.87 25.45
C TYR A 53 12.75 -0.95 24.61
N GLY A 54 13.09 0.10 23.88
CA GLY A 54 14.22 0.13 22.95
C GLY A 54 14.79 1.52 22.71
N ASN A 55 15.66 1.63 21.73
CA ASN A 55 16.31 2.88 21.34
C ASN A 55 15.29 3.94 20.90
N PHE A 56 15.66 5.23 20.95
CA PHE A 56 14.81 6.38 20.64
C PHE A 56 13.55 6.44 21.51
N ASN A 57 13.68 6.08 22.80
CA ASN A 57 12.56 5.98 23.73
C ASN A 57 11.39 5.15 23.17
N GLN A 58 11.72 4.15 22.33
CA GLN A 58 10.71 3.26 21.82
C GLN A 58 10.12 2.43 22.93
N TYR A 59 8.81 2.44 23.08
CA TYR A 59 8.08 1.49 23.89
C TYR A 59 6.83 1.00 23.19
N SER A 60 6.52 -0.25 23.45
CA SER A 60 5.25 -0.82 23.04
C SER A 60 4.62 -1.58 24.20
N VAL A 61 3.31 -1.48 24.25
CA VAL A 61 2.47 -2.26 25.17
C VAL A 61 1.34 -2.85 24.36
N GLY A 62 1.12 -4.14 24.49
CA GLY A 62 0.06 -4.84 23.79
C GLY A 62 -0.46 -6.01 24.60
N GLY A 63 -1.65 -6.48 24.28
CA GLY A 63 -2.23 -7.60 24.95
C GLY A 63 -3.65 -7.91 24.49
N HIS A 64 -4.22 -8.94 25.07
CA HIS A 64 -5.60 -9.32 24.83
C HIS A 64 -6.26 -9.89 26.08
N LEU A 65 -7.58 -9.85 26.09
CA LEU A 65 -8.45 -10.56 27.02
C LEU A 65 -9.50 -11.33 26.21
N ASN A 66 -9.70 -12.57 26.56
CA ASN A 66 -10.69 -13.47 25.97
C ASN A 66 -11.59 -14.02 27.06
N ALA A 67 -12.89 -14.07 26.80
CA ALA A 67 -13.87 -14.69 27.66
C ALA A 67 -15.01 -15.26 26.84
N GLY A 68 -15.48 -16.47 27.15
CA GLY A 68 -16.60 -17.04 26.42
C GLY A 68 -17.03 -18.43 26.85
N SER A 69 -18.15 -18.83 26.26
CA SER A 69 -18.64 -20.20 26.23
C SER A 69 -18.55 -20.74 24.79
N ASP A 70 -18.90 -22.02 24.62
CA ASP A 70 -18.96 -22.65 23.28
C ASP A 70 -19.97 -21.95 22.33
N THR A 71 -21.01 -21.31 22.89
CA THR A 71 -22.03 -20.61 22.10
C THR A 71 -21.67 -19.16 21.78
N ILE A 72 -21.05 -18.44 22.72
CA ILE A 72 -20.69 -17.04 22.55
C ILE A 72 -19.34 -16.76 23.23
N ALA A 73 -18.44 -16.19 22.50
CA ALA A 73 -17.13 -15.80 23.00
C ALA A 73 -16.75 -14.41 22.48
N GLY A 74 -16.06 -13.63 23.34
CA GLY A 74 -15.57 -12.30 23.03
C GLY A 74 -14.08 -12.17 23.30
N ARG A 75 -13.42 -11.37 22.49
CA ARG A 75 -11.98 -11.06 22.61
C ARG A 75 -11.76 -9.58 22.37
N VAL A 76 -11.00 -8.95 23.24
CA VAL A 76 -10.53 -7.57 23.04
C VAL A 76 -9.01 -7.60 23.02
N ALA A 77 -8.43 -7.02 21.99
CA ALA A 77 -6.98 -6.90 21.84
C ALA A 77 -6.59 -5.45 21.58
N PHE A 78 -5.40 -5.05 22.02
CA PHE A 78 -4.87 -3.72 21.79
C PHE A 78 -3.35 -3.76 21.58
N ALA A 79 -2.84 -2.75 20.88
CA ALA A 79 -1.41 -2.46 20.79
C ALA A 79 -1.20 -0.94 20.79
N TYR A 80 -0.29 -0.48 21.61
CA TYR A 80 0.18 0.89 21.59
C TYR A 80 1.69 0.91 21.37
N LYS A 81 2.14 1.69 20.39
CA LYS A 81 3.56 1.83 20.03
C LYS A 81 3.93 3.29 19.96
N ARG A 82 5.01 3.65 20.62
CA ARG A 82 5.60 4.97 20.51
C ARG A 82 7.12 4.86 20.36
N ARG A 83 7.66 5.74 19.53
CA ARG A 83 9.10 5.93 19.33
C ARG A 83 9.32 7.38 18.95
N ASP A 84 10.32 8.03 19.55
CA ASP A 84 10.76 9.35 19.15
C ASP A 84 11.33 9.32 17.73
N GLY A 85 11.34 10.46 17.04
CA GLY A 85 11.97 10.60 15.75
C GLY A 85 13.47 10.29 15.81
N TYR A 86 14.02 9.74 14.74
CA TYR A 86 15.44 9.46 14.62
C TYR A 86 16.14 10.34 13.58
N VAL A 87 15.39 11.21 12.92
CA VAL A 87 15.89 12.28 12.06
C VAL A 87 15.68 13.61 12.78
N THR A 88 16.78 14.24 13.19
CA THR A 88 16.71 15.50 13.92
C THR A 88 16.09 16.59 13.07
N ASN A 89 15.06 17.24 13.62
CA ASN A 89 14.43 18.40 13.00
C ASN A 89 15.04 19.69 13.57
N LEU A 90 15.68 20.46 12.71
CA LEU A 90 16.36 21.71 13.11
C LEU A 90 15.38 22.89 13.26
N ALA A 91 14.12 22.72 12.81
CA ALA A 91 13.10 23.76 12.93
C ALA A 91 12.68 23.98 14.39
N PRO A 92 12.54 25.23 14.84
CA PRO A 92 12.10 25.53 16.21
C PRO A 92 10.70 24.97 16.49
N ASN A 93 10.52 24.36 17.66
CA ASN A 93 9.25 23.84 18.14
C ASN A 93 8.62 22.70 17.30
N GLN A 94 9.42 22.02 16.49
CA GLN A 94 9.03 20.81 15.78
C GLN A 94 9.58 19.56 16.48
N ASP A 95 8.85 18.45 16.35
CA ASP A 95 9.34 17.15 16.80
C ASP A 95 10.36 16.58 15.79
N ASP A 96 11.27 15.74 16.26
CA ASP A 96 12.15 14.96 15.38
C ASP A 96 11.32 14.05 14.45
N LEU A 97 11.76 13.89 13.21
CA LEU A 97 11.00 13.23 12.16
C LEU A 97 11.16 11.70 12.14
N ASN A 98 10.27 11.02 11.43
CA ASN A 98 10.19 9.56 11.37
C ASN A 98 9.94 8.90 12.75
N GLY A 99 9.31 9.59 13.65
CA GLY A 99 8.79 9.01 14.90
C GLY A 99 7.54 8.15 14.66
N GLN A 100 7.09 7.48 15.72
CA GLN A 100 5.90 6.65 15.70
C GLN A 100 5.03 6.94 16.93
N ASN A 101 3.72 7.05 16.72
CA ASN A 101 2.71 7.08 17.78
C ASN A 101 1.44 6.45 17.22
N GLN A 102 1.21 5.20 17.58
CA GLN A 102 0.14 4.39 17.01
C GLN A 102 -0.60 3.63 18.10
N LEU A 103 -1.92 3.59 18.00
CA LEU A 103 -2.81 2.81 18.84
C LEU A 103 -3.75 1.98 17.96
N GLY A 104 -3.74 0.69 18.14
CA GLY A 104 -4.71 -0.25 17.58
C GLY A 104 -5.57 -0.86 18.68
N VAL A 105 -6.87 -0.95 18.45
CA VAL A 105 -7.82 -1.65 19.32
C VAL A 105 -8.72 -2.52 18.46
N ARG A 106 -8.90 -3.78 18.84
CA ARG A 106 -9.76 -4.75 18.14
C ARG A 106 -10.71 -5.41 19.13
N GLY A 107 -12.00 -5.38 18.81
CA GLY A 107 -13.03 -6.18 19.45
C GLY A 107 -13.48 -7.28 18.50
N SER A 108 -13.54 -8.52 18.98
CA SER A 108 -14.01 -9.67 18.22
C SER A 108 -15.10 -10.39 19.01
N LEU A 109 -16.13 -10.85 18.30
CA LEU A 109 -17.23 -11.63 18.85
C LEU A 109 -17.47 -12.84 17.96
N ARG A 110 -17.52 -14.00 18.56
CA ARG A 110 -17.92 -15.26 17.94
C ARG A 110 -19.26 -15.71 18.50
N PHE A 111 -20.16 -16.09 17.61
CA PHE A 111 -21.46 -16.65 17.94
C PHE A 111 -21.66 -17.99 17.22
N THR A 112 -21.78 -19.08 17.98
CA THR A 112 -21.91 -20.47 17.51
C THR A 112 -23.13 -21.11 18.19
N PRO A 113 -24.37 -20.78 17.72
CA PRO A 113 -25.60 -21.27 18.33
C PRO A 113 -25.84 -22.77 18.08
N SER A 114 -25.15 -23.36 17.10
CA SER A 114 -25.24 -24.77 16.72
C SER A 114 -23.93 -25.21 16.05
N ASP A 115 -23.70 -26.52 15.96
CA ASP A 115 -22.50 -27.09 15.35
C ASP A 115 -22.33 -26.76 13.86
N ASN A 116 -23.44 -26.45 13.18
CA ASN A 116 -23.47 -26.16 11.73
C ASN A 116 -23.49 -24.67 11.39
N PHE A 117 -23.44 -23.76 12.36
CA PHE A 117 -23.44 -22.34 12.11
C PHE A 117 -22.50 -21.58 13.03
N ASN A 118 -21.70 -20.70 12.46
CA ASN A 118 -20.93 -19.73 13.21
C ASN A 118 -20.93 -18.35 12.53
N ALA A 119 -20.81 -17.31 13.36
CA ALA A 119 -20.66 -15.91 12.93
C ALA A 119 -19.54 -15.26 13.72
N ASP A 120 -18.56 -14.70 13.02
CA ASP A 120 -17.42 -13.98 13.56
C ASP A 120 -17.53 -12.49 13.16
N LEU A 121 -17.70 -11.61 14.15
CA LEU A 121 -17.65 -10.16 13.97
C LEU A 121 -16.33 -9.64 14.52
N ILE A 122 -15.62 -8.86 13.72
CA ILE A 122 -14.37 -8.17 14.10
C ILE A 122 -14.55 -6.69 13.81
N VAL A 123 -14.27 -5.84 14.80
CA VAL A 123 -14.25 -4.38 14.65
C VAL A 123 -12.89 -3.88 15.10
N THR A 124 -12.23 -3.10 14.27
CA THR A 124 -10.89 -2.56 14.55
C THR A 124 -10.90 -1.04 14.42
N TYR A 125 -10.22 -0.38 15.34
CA TYR A 125 -9.86 1.02 15.26
C TYR A 125 -8.35 1.15 15.31
N ASP A 126 -7.76 1.85 14.33
CA ASP A 126 -6.34 2.20 14.28
C ASP A 126 -6.19 3.71 14.20
N ARG A 127 -5.34 4.23 15.07
CA ARG A 127 -5.03 5.66 15.14
C ARG A 127 -3.53 5.88 15.03
N GLN A 128 -3.11 6.74 14.10
CA GLN A 128 -1.73 7.23 14.01
C GLN A 128 -1.66 8.73 14.23
N ARG A 129 -0.61 9.15 14.95
CA ARG A 129 -0.27 10.55 15.21
C ARG A 129 1.26 10.66 15.17
N ASN A 130 1.83 10.39 13.99
CA ASN A 130 3.27 10.32 13.82
C ASN A 130 3.84 11.71 13.55
N PRO A 131 5.04 12.06 14.04
CA PRO A 131 5.82 13.17 13.50
C PRO A 131 6.04 12.96 11.99
N GLY A 132 6.24 14.05 11.26
CA GLY A 132 6.27 14.03 9.80
C GLY A 132 7.30 13.10 9.18
N THR A 133 7.08 12.85 7.90
CA THR A 133 8.04 12.15 7.04
C THR A 133 9.26 13.04 6.81
N ALA A 134 10.46 12.48 6.94
CA ALA A 134 11.68 13.22 6.68
C ALA A 134 11.95 13.30 5.17
N PHE A 135 11.87 14.51 4.63
CA PHE A 135 12.49 14.89 3.38
C PHE A 135 13.81 15.59 3.71
N ILE A 136 14.88 15.22 3.02
CA ILE A 136 16.20 15.78 3.22
C ILE A 136 16.67 16.31 1.86
N SER A 137 16.95 17.60 1.80
CA SER A 137 17.46 18.20 0.57
C SER A 137 18.86 17.69 0.25
N GLY A 138 19.04 17.12 -0.96
CA GLY A 138 20.33 16.73 -1.48
C GLY A 138 20.94 17.75 -2.45
N THR A 139 20.14 18.71 -2.91
CA THR A 139 20.52 19.69 -3.95
C THR A 139 20.18 21.13 -3.62
N LEU A 140 19.17 21.35 -2.82
CA LEU A 140 18.89 22.65 -2.21
C LEU A 140 19.62 22.67 -0.86
N PRO A 141 20.26 23.63 -0.54
CA PRO A 141 20.05 24.99 -0.95
C PRO A 141 21.18 25.90 -0.86
N THR A 142 22.31 25.66 -1.11
CA THR A 142 23.25 26.75 -1.01
C THR A 142 23.90 26.98 -2.37
N SER A 143 23.58 28.09 -2.99
CA SER A 143 24.40 28.57 -4.10
C SER A 143 25.83 28.94 -3.68
N ALA A 144 26.17 28.93 -2.40
CA ALA A 144 27.47 29.34 -1.86
C ALA A 144 28.20 28.28 -1.01
N GLY A 145 27.57 27.14 -0.73
CA GLY A 145 28.17 26.07 0.05
C GLY A 145 28.24 24.75 -0.70
N PRO A 146 29.04 23.78 -0.26
CA PRO A 146 28.98 22.44 -0.78
C PRO A 146 27.55 21.93 -0.55
N ALA A 147 26.96 21.32 -1.59
CA ALA A 147 25.73 20.56 -1.42
C ALA A 147 25.95 19.63 -0.24
N ASP A 148 25.10 19.71 0.77
CA ASP A 148 25.17 18.77 1.89
C ASP A 148 24.53 17.46 1.45
N PRO A 149 25.30 16.44 1.09
CA PRO A 149 24.75 15.17 0.62
C PRO A 149 24.03 14.39 1.72
N PHE A 150 24.11 14.82 2.96
CA PHE A 150 23.48 14.19 4.11
C PHE A 150 22.38 15.04 4.75
N GLY A 151 22.08 16.21 4.12
CA GLY A 151 20.91 16.99 4.47
C GLY A 151 20.89 17.48 5.91
N VAL A 152 21.86 18.27 6.29
CA VAL A 152 21.71 19.14 7.47
C VAL A 152 20.80 20.32 7.10
N ALA A 153 19.87 20.11 6.18
CA ALA A 153 18.88 21.10 5.81
C ALA A 153 18.04 21.42 7.03
N ASP A 154 17.95 22.70 7.35
CA ASP A 154 17.16 23.23 8.44
C ASP A 154 15.68 23.02 8.09
N LEU A 155 15.09 21.92 8.58
CA LEU A 155 13.68 21.62 8.40
C LEU A 155 12.85 22.57 9.28
N ARG A 156 12.71 23.80 8.84
CA ARG A 156 11.80 24.74 9.48
C ARG A 156 10.39 24.43 9.04
N GLY A 157 9.54 24.09 9.97
CA GLY A 157 8.11 23.95 9.69
C GLY A 157 7.58 25.20 8.97
N SER A 158 6.82 24.98 7.89
CA SER A 158 6.26 26.08 7.11
C SER A 158 5.27 26.91 7.90
N PRO A 159 5.43 28.23 8.00
CA PRO A 159 4.40 29.11 8.57
C PRO A 159 3.12 29.13 7.71
N PHE A 160 3.18 28.74 6.45
CA PHE A 160 2.01 28.69 5.57
C PHE A 160 1.12 27.47 5.85
N SER A 161 1.68 26.36 6.31
CA SER A 161 0.91 25.16 6.67
C SER A 161 -0.12 25.47 7.77
N ALA A 162 0.24 26.31 8.75
CA ALA A 162 -0.66 26.73 9.81
C ALA A 162 -1.86 27.53 9.29
N ALA A 163 -1.66 28.37 8.27
CA ALA A 163 -2.73 29.21 7.72
C ALA A 163 -3.76 28.41 6.92
N VAL A 164 -3.35 27.30 6.30
CA VAL A 164 -4.20 26.49 5.41
C VAL A 164 -4.85 25.32 6.12
N LEU A 165 -4.12 24.66 7.03
CA LEU A 165 -4.55 23.40 7.65
C LEU A 165 -4.92 23.56 9.12
N GLY A 166 -4.67 24.73 9.71
CA GLY A 166 -4.87 24.98 11.15
C GLY A 166 -3.85 24.29 12.05
N ASP A 167 -2.83 23.65 11.48
CA ASP A 167 -1.74 23.00 12.21
C ASP A 167 -0.38 23.46 11.66
N ALA A 168 0.45 23.99 12.58
CA ALA A 168 1.81 24.44 12.26
C ALA A 168 2.86 23.31 12.31
N ARG A 169 2.45 22.07 12.63
CA ARG A 169 3.37 20.95 12.82
C ARG A 169 3.37 20.03 11.61
N LEU A 170 4.57 19.62 11.23
CA LEU A 170 4.75 18.47 10.33
C LEU A 170 4.20 17.21 11.01
N GLY A 171 3.55 16.35 10.26
CA GLY A 171 3.07 15.09 10.81
C GLY A 171 1.97 14.41 10.03
N LEU A 172 1.79 13.14 10.37
CA LEU A 172 0.70 12.31 9.88
C LEU A 172 -0.32 12.11 11.00
N THR A 173 -1.55 12.51 10.75
CA THR A 173 -2.71 12.13 11.55
C THR A 173 -3.61 11.23 10.72
N ARG A 174 -3.92 10.03 11.23
CA ARG A 174 -4.78 9.08 10.54
C ARG A 174 -5.64 8.30 11.51
N ASP A 175 -6.89 8.10 11.14
CA ASP A 175 -7.85 7.25 11.83
C ASP A 175 -8.44 6.27 10.82
N VAL A 176 -8.42 4.98 11.15
CA VAL A 176 -8.99 3.90 10.33
C VAL A 176 -9.98 3.11 11.18
N TYR A 177 -11.17 2.92 10.65
CA TYR A 177 -12.23 2.09 11.21
C TYR A 177 -12.48 0.93 10.25
N ASP A 178 -12.52 -0.27 10.78
CA ASP A 178 -12.73 -1.49 10.00
C ASP A 178 -13.74 -2.38 10.73
N ALA A 179 -14.66 -2.98 9.97
CA ALA A 179 -15.58 -3.97 10.47
C ALA A 179 -15.68 -5.13 9.48
N ASN A 180 -15.56 -6.35 9.97
CA ASN A 180 -15.69 -7.58 9.19
C ASN A 180 -16.66 -8.52 9.88
N LEU A 181 -17.66 -9.02 9.13
CA LEU A 181 -18.58 -10.05 9.58
C LEU A 181 -18.46 -11.24 8.63
N THR A 182 -17.96 -12.36 9.16
CA THR A 182 -17.92 -13.64 8.45
C THR A 182 -18.96 -14.59 9.07
N MET A 183 -19.82 -15.15 8.23
CA MET A 183 -20.79 -16.17 8.62
C MET A 183 -20.53 -17.44 7.83
N THR A 184 -20.49 -18.57 8.51
CA THR A 184 -20.34 -19.89 7.90
C THR A 184 -21.49 -20.78 8.34
N TRP A 185 -22.11 -21.43 7.38
CA TRP A 185 -23.27 -22.30 7.60
C TRP A 185 -23.13 -23.59 6.80
N ASP A 186 -23.02 -24.71 7.47
CA ASP A 186 -23.06 -26.04 6.89
C ASP A 186 -24.53 -26.45 6.69
N ILE A 187 -25.01 -26.30 5.46
CA ILE A 187 -26.41 -26.52 5.09
C ILE A 187 -26.71 -27.98 4.81
N ALA A 188 -25.69 -28.79 4.54
CA ALA A 188 -25.73 -30.24 4.40
C ALA A 188 -24.31 -30.79 4.66
N ASP A 189 -24.16 -32.10 4.76
CA ASP A 189 -22.89 -32.76 5.08
C ASP A 189 -21.75 -32.36 4.12
N ASP A 190 -22.09 -32.14 2.84
CA ASP A 190 -21.12 -31.81 1.78
C ASP A 190 -21.15 -30.33 1.38
N TRP A 191 -22.03 -29.50 1.93
CA TRP A 191 -22.26 -28.12 1.50
C TRP A 191 -22.12 -27.10 2.61
N THR A 192 -21.25 -26.13 2.36
CA THR A 192 -21.05 -24.97 3.24
C THR A 192 -21.34 -23.68 2.50
N ILE A 193 -22.05 -22.75 3.14
CA ILE A 193 -22.18 -21.35 2.70
C ILE A 193 -21.29 -20.49 3.58
N THR A 194 -20.46 -19.67 2.95
CA THR A 194 -19.70 -18.62 3.66
C THR A 194 -20.09 -17.25 3.11
N MET A 195 -20.41 -16.32 4.01
CA MET A 195 -20.67 -14.92 3.70
C MET A 195 -19.64 -14.05 4.41
N VAL A 196 -18.96 -13.18 3.64
CA VAL A 196 -17.98 -12.23 4.16
C VAL A 196 -18.45 -10.81 3.83
N ASN A 197 -18.62 -9.98 4.86
CA ASN A 197 -18.99 -8.58 4.72
C ASN A 197 -17.91 -7.72 5.34
N GLY A 198 -17.39 -6.77 4.59
CA GLY A 198 -16.37 -5.85 5.03
C GLY A 198 -16.82 -4.40 4.90
N PHE A 199 -16.47 -3.59 5.87
CA PHE A 199 -16.60 -2.14 5.81
C PHE A 199 -15.32 -1.51 6.34
N ARG A 200 -14.82 -0.50 5.63
CA ARG A 200 -13.66 0.30 6.07
C ARG A 200 -13.90 1.76 5.80
N LYS A 201 -13.48 2.59 6.74
CA LYS A 201 -13.44 4.04 6.60
C LYS A 201 -12.12 4.57 7.12
N PHE A 202 -11.54 5.54 6.42
CA PHE A 202 -10.35 6.23 6.90
C PHE A 202 -10.46 7.75 6.70
N ASN A 203 -9.78 8.47 7.59
CA ASN A 203 -9.46 9.89 7.44
C ASN A 203 -7.97 10.03 7.70
N SER A 204 -7.27 10.77 6.84
CA SER A 204 -5.82 10.97 6.92
C SER A 204 -5.48 12.40 6.55
N ASN A 205 -4.61 13.02 7.34
CA ASN A 205 -3.99 14.30 7.00
C ASN A 205 -2.49 14.17 7.25
N GLU A 206 -1.67 14.50 6.26
CA GLU A 206 -0.22 14.56 6.37
C GLU A 206 0.27 15.91 5.92
N VAL A 207 1.00 16.59 6.79
CA VAL A 207 1.71 17.84 6.50
C VAL A 207 3.18 17.52 6.36
N PHE A 208 3.79 17.94 5.27
CA PHE A 208 5.20 17.67 5.00
C PHE A 208 5.87 18.80 4.22
N ASP A 209 7.14 19.01 4.53
CA ASP A 209 8.05 19.87 3.79
C ASP A 209 8.76 19.00 2.73
N ALA A 210 8.42 19.18 1.47
CA ALA A 210 8.92 18.32 0.41
C ALA A 210 10.32 18.70 -0.09
N ASP A 211 10.80 19.91 0.19
CA ASP A 211 12.15 20.32 -0.15
C ASP A 211 13.19 20.01 0.96
N GLY A 212 12.74 19.81 2.18
CA GLY A 212 13.59 19.46 3.32
C GLY A 212 14.63 20.55 3.65
N SER A 213 14.26 21.82 3.47
CA SER A 213 15.13 22.96 3.68
C SER A 213 14.47 24.09 4.47
N ALA A 214 15.21 25.14 4.77
CA ALA A 214 14.69 26.34 5.41
C ALA A 214 13.89 27.26 4.45
N ALA A 215 13.84 26.94 3.16
CA ALA A 215 13.11 27.71 2.16
C ALA A 215 11.61 27.41 2.22
N TYR A 216 10.78 28.42 2.08
CA TYR A 216 9.36 28.23 1.81
C TYR A 216 9.15 27.96 0.32
N PHE A 217 9.57 26.76 -0.10
CA PHE A 217 9.66 26.41 -1.51
C PHE A 217 8.66 25.35 -1.92
N LEU A 218 8.59 24.22 -1.24
CA LEU A 218 7.70 23.10 -1.56
C LEU A 218 7.00 22.57 -0.30
N GLU A 219 6.03 23.32 0.17
CA GLU A 219 5.22 22.96 1.34
C GLU A 219 3.94 22.28 0.92
N PHE A 220 3.72 21.07 1.39
CA PHE A 220 2.55 20.28 1.05
C PHE A 220 1.77 19.79 2.26
N ALA A 221 0.49 19.59 2.02
CA ALA A 221 -0.28 18.66 2.82
C ALA A 221 -1.08 17.73 1.92
N GLU A 222 -1.45 16.60 2.46
CA GLU A 222 -2.36 15.65 1.83
C GLU A 222 -3.48 15.33 2.81
N ASP A 223 -4.69 15.77 2.48
CA ASP A 223 -5.93 15.47 3.18
C ASP A 223 -6.69 14.43 2.35
N ALA A 224 -6.83 13.22 2.88
CA ALA A 224 -7.45 12.12 2.17
C ALA A 224 -8.47 11.42 3.07
N ASN A 225 -9.60 11.10 2.52
CA ASN A 225 -10.60 10.28 3.17
C ASN A 225 -11.22 9.27 2.20
N GLY A 226 -11.76 8.22 2.73
CA GLY A 226 -12.43 7.22 1.92
C GLY A 226 -13.20 6.22 2.75
N GLU A 227 -14.17 5.60 2.10
CA GLU A 227 -14.93 4.50 2.65
C GLU A 227 -15.12 3.41 1.59
N GLN A 228 -15.11 2.16 2.04
CA GLN A 228 -15.36 1.00 1.18
C GLN A 228 -16.26 0.00 1.87
N GLY A 229 -17.05 -0.69 1.06
CA GLY A 229 -17.88 -1.81 1.46
C GLY A 229 -17.65 -2.99 0.54
N SER A 230 -17.65 -4.19 1.09
CA SER A 230 -17.57 -5.43 0.32
C SER A 230 -18.53 -6.48 0.83
N HIS A 231 -19.02 -7.31 -0.08
CA HIS A 231 -19.82 -8.48 0.24
C HIS A 231 -19.41 -9.63 -0.67
N GLU A 232 -19.15 -10.80 -0.10
CA GLU A 232 -18.94 -12.04 -0.84
C GLU A 232 -19.85 -13.13 -0.28
N THR A 233 -20.50 -13.88 -1.15
CA THR A 233 -21.15 -15.13 -0.81
C THR A 233 -20.52 -16.25 -1.61
N ARG A 234 -20.14 -17.31 -0.92
CA ARG A 234 -19.52 -18.51 -1.47
C ARG A 234 -20.28 -19.75 -1.04
N PHE A 235 -20.59 -20.59 -2.00
CA PHE A 235 -21.07 -21.95 -1.80
C PHE A 235 -19.90 -22.89 -2.04
N ALA A 236 -19.59 -23.74 -1.09
CA ALA A 236 -18.55 -24.75 -1.21
C ALA A 236 -19.17 -26.14 -1.13
N TYR A 237 -18.68 -27.03 -1.99
CA TYR A 237 -19.01 -28.45 -2.02
C TYR A 237 -17.75 -29.30 -1.84
N THR A 238 -17.82 -30.35 -1.04
CA THR A 238 -16.69 -31.24 -0.80
C THR A 238 -17.14 -32.70 -0.78
N SER A 239 -16.51 -33.53 -1.62
CA SER A 239 -16.64 -34.98 -1.63
C SER A 239 -15.26 -35.64 -1.78
N GLU A 240 -15.20 -36.97 -1.76
CA GLU A 240 -13.93 -37.70 -1.91
C GLU A 240 -13.26 -37.46 -3.28
N THR A 241 -14.07 -37.26 -4.34
CA THR A 241 -13.58 -37.18 -5.72
C THR A 241 -13.66 -35.78 -6.32
N PHE A 242 -14.35 -34.84 -5.65
CA PHE A 242 -14.53 -33.49 -6.12
C PHE A 242 -14.68 -32.51 -4.96
N ARG A 243 -14.02 -31.37 -5.05
CA ARG A 243 -14.24 -30.21 -4.18
C ARG A 243 -14.29 -28.96 -5.02
N GLY A 244 -15.15 -28.02 -4.68
CA GLY A 244 -15.25 -26.79 -5.46
C GLY A 244 -16.06 -25.73 -4.75
N SER A 245 -16.02 -24.55 -5.31
CA SER A 245 -16.81 -23.42 -4.82
C SER A 245 -17.25 -22.53 -5.96
N PHE A 246 -18.38 -21.86 -5.77
CA PHE A 246 -18.86 -20.79 -6.63
C PHE A 246 -19.51 -19.69 -5.81
N GLY A 247 -19.59 -18.51 -6.38
CA GLY A 247 -20.16 -17.39 -5.66
C GLY A 247 -20.09 -16.08 -6.41
N TRP A 248 -20.34 -15.01 -5.67
CA TRP A 248 -20.25 -13.65 -6.18
C TRP A 248 -19.61 -12.72 -5.15
N ASN A 249 -19.06 -11.61 -5.67
CA ASN A 249 -18.50 -10.55 -4.86
C ASN A 249 -19.00 -9.19 -5.37
N LEU A 250 -19.33 -8.31 -4.44
CA LEU A 250 -19.72 -6.93 -4.64
C LEU A 250 -18.72 -6.05 -3.87
N PHE A 251 -18.20 -5.04 -4.53
CA PHE A 251 -17.28 -4.09 -3.90
C PHE A 251 -17.63 -2.67 -4.33
N ARG A 252 -17.58 -1.75 -3.38
CA ARG A 252 -17.72 -0.33 -3.62
C ARG A 252 -16.72 0.46 -2.80
N GLU A 253 -16.12 1.45 -3.42
CA GLU A 253 -15.22 2.41 -2.80
C GLU A 253 -15.59 3.82 -3.23
N ASP A 254 -15.51 4.77 -2.29
CA ASP A 254 -15.65 6.20 -2.55
C ASP A 254 -14.55 6.92 -1.77
N SER A 255 -13.74 7.72 -2.46
CA SER A 255 -12.58 8.38 -1.85
C SER A 255 -12.29 9.73 -2.47
N ASN A 256 -11.68 10.61 -1.69
CA ASN A 256 -11.10 11.83 -2.18
C ASN A 256 -9.69 12.04 -1.60
N GLN A 257 -8.91 12.84 -2.32
CA GLN A 257 -7.59 13.30 -1.94
C GLN A 257 -7.49 14.78 -2.31
N ARG A 258 -7.24 15.61 -1.33
CA ARG A 258 -7.01 17.04 -1.49
C ARG A 258 -5.56 17.34 -1.13
N VAL A 259 -4.85 18.03 -2.02
CA VAL A 259 -3.42 18.35 -1.87
C VAL A 259 -3.23 19.86 -1.98
N PRO A 260 -3.21 20.59 -0.85
CA PRO A 260 -2.75 21.98 -0.83
C PRO A 260 -1.23 22.04 -1.03
N PHE A 261 -0.81 23.03 -1.79
CA PHE A 261 0.57 23.42 -2.03
C PHE A 261 0.74 24.89 -1.64
N LEU A 262 1.81 25.18 -0.91
CA LEU A 262 2.15 26.53 -0.48
C LEU A 262 3.61 26.83 -0.77
N THR A 263 3.86 28.10 -1.09
CA THR A 263 5.21 28.61 -1.32
C THR A 263 5.23 30.15 -1.13
N ASP A 264 6.43 30.70 -0.99
CA ASP A 264 6.69 32.11 -1.27
C ASP A 264 7.13 32.25 -2.73
N GLU A 265 6.43 33.08 -3.54
CA GLU A 265 6.70 33.16 -4.97
C GLU A 265 8.13 33.63 -5.29
N VAL A 266 8.70 34.55 -4.50
CA VAL A 266 10.10 34.99 -4.70
C VAL A 266 11.05 33.82 -4.52
N THR A 267 10.90 33.09 -3.43
CA THR A 267 11.70 31.90 -3.14
C THR A 267 11.50 30.84 -4.22
N TYR A 268 10.27 30.58 -4.63
CA TYR A 268 9.92 29.59 -5.65
C TYR A 268 10.62 29.87 -6.99
N PHE A 269 10.47 31.07 -7.54
CA PHE A 269 11.09 31.42 -8.82
C PHE A 269 12.62 31.50 -8.70
N GLN A 270 13.14 31.98 -7.58
CA GLN A 270 14.57 32.04 -7.33
C GLN A 270 15.19 30.64 -7.22
N CYS A 271 14.53 29.71 -6.52
CA CYS A 271 14.98 28.34 -6.38
C CYS A 271 14.92 27.54 -7.67
N LEU A 272 13.85 27.75 -8.48
CA LEU A 272 13.72 27.03 -9.74
C LEU A 272 14.73 27.46 -10.80
N ALA A 273 15.06 28.76 -10.89
CA ALA A 273 15.82 29.21 -12.04
C ALA A 273 16.67 30.49 -11.80
N GLY A 274 16.75 31.00 -10.59
CA GLY A 274 17.50 32.24 -10.31
C GLY A 274 16.96 33.46 -11.08
N ILE A 275 15.66 33.46 -11.40
CA ILE A 275 15.05 34.40 -12.37
C ILE A 275 14.74 35.76 -11.74
N VAL A 276 14.38 35.79 -10.45
CA VAL A 276 13.77 36.98 -9.84
C VAL A 276 14.82 38.04 -9.54
N VAL A 277 15.96 37.67 -8.96
CA VAL A 277 17.06 38.58 -8.66
C VAL A 277 18.40 37.95 -9.02
N PRO A 278 19.08 38.42 -10.07
CA PRO A 278 20.40 37.94 -10.42
C PRO A 278 21.40 38.12 -9.26
N GLY A 279 22.15 37.06 -8.92
CA GLY A 279 23.16 37.08 -7.87
C GLY A 279 22.63 36.86 -6.45
N VAL A 280 21.32 36.75 -6.24
CA VAL A 280 20.75 36.33 -4.96
C VAL A 280 20.57 34.81 -4.99
N PRO A 281 21.17 34.07 -4.04
CA PRO A 281 20.97 32.63 -3.95
C PRO A 281 19.52 32.29 -3.54
N CYS A 282 19.09 31.08 -3.87
CA CYS A 282 17.79 30.52 -3.43
C CYS A 282 17.71 30.51 -1.89
N ILE A 283 18.74 30.00 -1.23
CA ILE A 283 18.99 30.11 0.20
C ILE A 283 20.45 30.51 0.36
N ASP A 284 20.76 31.45 1.23
CA ASP A 284 22.12 31.88 1.51
C ASP A 284 22.87 30.92 2.45
N ALA A 285 24.17 31.19 2.68
CA ALA A 285 25.00 30.37 3.55
C ALA A 285 24.56 30.36 5.03
N ASN A 286 23.69 31.28 5.42
CA ASN A 286 23.10 31.36 6.76
C ASN A 286 21.71 30.72 6.83
N GLY A 287 21.24 30.10 5.74
CA GLY A 287 19.91 29.51 5.66
C GLY A 287 18.78 30.53 5.46
N VAL A 288 19.08 31.74 4.98
CA VAL A 288 18.08 32.79 4.71
C VAL A 288 17.49 32.58 3.31
N PRO A 289 16.17 32.35 3.19
CA PRO A 289 15.50 32.23 1.90
C PRO A 289 15.54 33.52 1.07
N ALA A 290 15.47 33.38 -0.25
CA ALA A 290 15.47 34.52 -1.17
C ALA A 290 14.35 35.54 -0.88
N GLY A 291 13.17 35.09 -0.51
CA GLY A 291 12.05 35.95 -0.12
C GLY A 291 12.37 36.86 1.05
N ASP A 292 13.00 36.31 2.10
CA ASP A 292 13.42 37.09 3.27
C ASP A 292 14.57 38.04 2.92
N ALA A 293 15.52 37.59 2.10
CA ALA A 293 16.62 38.43 1.63
C ALA A 293 16.11 39.63 0.82
N ILE A 294 15.16 39.44 -0.09
CA ILE A 294 14.54 40.51 -0.87
C ILE A 294 13.76 41.47 0.03
N THR A 295 13.02 40.96 1.02
CA THR A 295 12.33 41.80 2.00
C THR A 295 13.34 42.69 2.75
N ALA A 296 14.44 42.14 3.19
CA ALA A 296 15.49 42.89 3.88
C ALA A 296 16.18 43.92 2.96
N LEU A 297 16.55 43.53 1.73
CA LEU A 297 17.19 44.42 0.76
C LEU A 297 16.32 45.61 0.34
N THR A 298 15.03 45.43 0.32
CA THR A 298 14.05 46.46 -0.07
C THR A 298 13.50 47.25 1.12
N ASN A 299 14.02 47.03 2.34
CA ASN A 299 13.48 47.60 3.58
C ASN A 299 11.95 47.36 3.74
N GLY A 300 11.49 46.18 3.33
CA GLY A 300 10.09 45.79 3.40
C GLY A 300 9.20 46.35 2.26
N ALA A 301 9.79 47.03 1.25
CA ALA A 301 9.01 47.52 0.10
C ALA A 301 8.50 46.36 -0.78
N VAL A 302 9.26 45.26 -0.83
CA VAL A 302 8.82 43.95 -1.37
C VAL A 302 8.85 42.98 -0.20
N GLY A 303 7.70 42.58 0.30
CA GLY A 303 7.56 41.55 1.33
C GLY A 303 7.48 40.15 0.74
N ALA A 304 7.23 39.17 1.59
CA ALA A 304 6.87 37.82 1.17
C ALA A 304 5.63 37.87 0.27
N VAL A 305 5.65 37.06 -0.79
CA VAL A 305 4.53 36.92 -1.73
C VAL A 305 3.97 35.49 -1.60
N PRO A 306 3.10 35.23 -0.61
CA PRO A 306 2.58 33.90 -0.37
C PRO A 306 1.70 33.46 -1.54
N TYR A 307 1.93 32.26 -2.00
CA TYR A 307 1.15 31.60 -3.03
C TYR A 307 0.56 30.31 -2.51
N GLN A 308 -0.68 30.07 -2.85
CA GLN A 308 -1.39 28.84 -2.50
C GLN A 308 -2.11 28.27 -3.71
N ALA A 309 -1.92 26.98 -3.96
CA ALA A 309 -2.71 26.20 -4.89
C ALA A 309 -3.23 24.94 -4.20
N VAL A 310 -4.32 24.40 -4.71
CA VAL A 310 -4.93 23.17 -4.20
C VAL A 310 -5.44 22.36 -5.39
N PHE A 311 -5.13 21.07 -5.43
CA PHE A 311 -5.84 20.16 -6.32
C PHE A 311 -6.54 19.06 -5.53
N GLU A 312 -7.58 18.51 -6.12
CA GLU A 312 -8.41 17.48 -5.51
C GLU A 312 -8.73 16.39 -6.53
N ASN A 313 -8.44 15.15 -6.15
CA ASN A 313 -8.78 13.96 -6.89
C ASN A 313 -9.96 13.27 -6.20
N LEU A 314 -10.98 12.91 -6.98
CA LEU A 314 -12.15 12.18 -6.53
C LEU A 314 -12.17 10.83 -7.22
N GLY A 315 -12.40 9.78 -6.45
CA GLY A 315 -12.44 8.41 -6.96
C GLY A 315 -13.66 7.65 -6.46
N LYS A 316 -14.34 6.96 -7.38
CA LYS A 316 -15.40 6.03 -7.04
C LYS A 316 -15.25 4.77 -7.88
N ASN A 317 -15.26 3.61 -7.21
CA ASN A 317 -15.09 2.32 -7.86
C ASN A 317 -16.21 1.38 -7.41
N ASP A 318 -16.95 0.83 -8.37
CA ASP A 318 -17.91 -0.24 -8.15
C ASP A 318 -17.41 -1.47 -8.90
N SER A 319 -17.29 -2.63 -8.24
CA SER A 319 -16.88 -3.89 -8.86
C SER A 319 -17.86 -5.01 -8.52
N TYR A 320 -18.24 -5.76 -9.53
CA TYR A 320 -19.16 -6.89 -9.46
C TYR A 320 -18.51 -8.08 -10.11
N SER A 321 -18.49 -9.22 -9.44
CA SER A 321 -17.94 -10.43 -10.03
C SER A 321 -18.68 -11.68 -9.61
N VAL A 322 -18.60 -12.69 -10.48
CA VAL A 322 -19.00 -14.06 -10.19
C VAL A 322 -17.79 -14.96 -10.42
N PHE A 323 -17.68 -16.02 -9.63
CA PHE A 323 -16.56 -16.96 -9.74
C PHE A 323 -17.01 -18.39 -9.52
N ALA A 324 -16.26 -19.31 -10.09
CA ALA A 324 -16.34 -20.73 -9.82
C ALA A 324 -14.95 -21.34 -9.88
N ASP A 325 -14.68 -22.31 -9.02
CA ASP A 325 -13.42 -23.04 -8.91
C ASP A 325 -13.72 -24.48 -8.49
N GLY A 326 -13.14 -25.46 -9.15
CA GLY A 326 -13.38 -26.87 -8.86
C GLY A 326 -12.10 -27.71 -9.03
N THR A 327 -11.90 -28.62 -8.09
CA THR A 327 -10.82 -29.61 -8.11
C THR A 327 -11.43 -30.99 -8.24
N TRP A 328 -11.09 -31.66 -9.32
CA TRP A 328 -11.39 -33.07 -9.56
C TRP A 328 -10.22 -33.94 -9.10
N ILE A 329 -10.53 -35.03 -8.37
CA ILE A 329 -9.58 -35.96 -7.76
C ILE A 329 -9.82 -37.34 -8.37
N PRO A 330 -9.34 -37.60 -9.60
CA PRO A 330 -9.58 -38.89 -10.28
C PRO A 330 -8.88 -40.07 -9.61
N THR A 331 -7.80 -39.80 -8.91
CA THR A 331 -7.04 -40.77 -8.07
C THR A 331 -6.48 -40.08 -6.83
N PRO A 332 -6.15 -40.81 -5.77
CA PRO A 332 -5.53 -40.20 -4.58
C PRO A 332 -4.24 -39.44 -4.85
N SER A 333 -3.55 -39.78 -5.96
CA SER A 333 -2.29 -39.14 -6.33
C SER A 333 -2.46 -37.92 -7.25
N LEU A 334 -3.63 -37.72 -7.88
CA LEU A 334 -3.81 -36.66 -8.90
C LEU A 334 -4.98 -35.75 -8.54
N GLU A 335 -4.71 -34.45 -8.50
CA GLU A 335 -5.71 -33.40 -8.39
C GLU A 335 -5.61 -32.45 -9.58
N MET A 336 -6.74 -32.11 -10.18
CA MET A 336 -6.84 -31.19 -11.30
C MET A 336 -7.83 -30.09 -10.94
N THR A 337 -7.35 -28.85 -10.85
CA THR A 337 -8.17 -27.69 -10.51
C THR A 337 -8.37 -26.80 -11.72
N ALA A 338 -9.60 -26.37 -11.94
CA ALA A 338 -9.93 -25.34 -12.91
C ALA A 338 -10.84 -24.29 -12.25
N GLY A 339 -10.57 -23.03 -12.52
CA GLY A 339 -11.37 -21.93 -11.97
C GLY A 339 -11.44 -20.74 -12.91
N VAL A 340 -12.47 -19.93 -12.73
CA VAL A 340 -12.69 -18.70 -13.50
C VAL A 340 -13.40 -17.67 -12.64
N ARG A 341 -13.00 -16.39 -12.78
CA ARG A 341 -13.76 -15.23 -12.32
C ARG A 341 -14.09 -14.36 -13.52
N VAL A 342 -15.35 -13.92 -13.57
CA VAL A 342 -15.81 -12.91 -14.52
C VAL A 342 -16.19 -11.68 -13.71
N LEU A 343 -15.72 -10.51 -14.13
CA LEU A 343 -15.97 -9.26 -13.41
C LEU A 343 -16.31 -8.11 -14.34
N ILE A 344 -17.03 -7.15 -13.79
CA ILE A 344 -17.27 -5.82 -14.34
C ILE A 344 -16.87 -4.81 -13.28
N GLU A 345 -16.06 -3.86 -13.66
CA GLU A 345 -15.59 -2.75 -12.82
C GLU A 345 -16.01 -1.43 -13.45
N LYS A 346 -16.65 -0.56 -12.69
CA LYS A 346 -17.08 0.76 -13.09
C LYS A 346 -16.32 1.79 -12.27
N ARG A 347 -15.54 2.64 -12.93
CA ARG A 347 -14.73 3.69 -12.32
C ARG A 347 -15.22 5.06 -12.70
N ARG A 348 -15.29 5.93 -11.70
CA ARG A 348 -15.56 7.35 -11.88
C ARG A 348 -14.41 8.11 -11.25
N SER A 349 -13.81 8.98 -12.03
CA SER A 349 -12.73 9.84 -11.58
C SER A 349 -13.13 11.30 -11.73
N GLY A 350 -12.72 12.14 -10.80
CA GLY A 350 -12.97 13.56 -10.83
C GLY A 350 -11.72 14.35 -10.48
N TYR A 351 -11.64 15.55 -11.03
CA TYR A 351 -10.54 16.47 -10.78
C TYR A 351 -11.07 17.90 -10.61
N ARG A 352 -10.53 18.59 -9.61
CA ARG A 352 -10.76 20.02 -9.36
C ARG A 352 -9.45 20.64 -8.88
N ALA A 353 -9.17 21.88 -9.30
CA ALA A 353 -8.03 22.62 -8.79
C ALA A 353 -8.35 24.11 -8.64
N THR A 354 -7.75 24.73 -7.65
CA THR A 354 -7.66 26.18 -7.49
C THR A 354 -6.18 26.54 -7.58
N ALA A 355 -5.80 27.27 -8.61
CA ALA A 355 -4.44 27.67 -8.88
C ALA A 355 -4.42 29.10 -9.41
N PRO A 356 -4.43 30.11 -8.55
CA PRO A 356 -4.44 31.51 -8.96
C PRO A 356 -3.19 31.86 -9.76
N GLY A 357 -3.26 32.92 -10.56
CA GLY A 357 -2.09 33.45 -11.24
C GLY A 357 -1.07 33.99 -10.23
N SER A 358 0.20 33.76 -10.52
CA SER A 358 1.33 34.35 -9.79
C SER A 358 1.30 35.87 -9.85
N PHE A 359 1.71 36.51 -8.78
CA PHE A 359 1.90 37.95 -8.75
C PHE A 359 2.90 38.43 -9.84
N PHE A 360 3.95 37.63 -10.11
CA PHE A 360 5.00 38.02 -11.07
C PHE A 360 4.65 37.70 -12.51
N THR A 361 3.97 36.60 -12.78
CA THR A 361 3.77 36.09 -14.15
C THR A 361 2.33 36.12 -14.61
N GLY A 362 1.38 36.29 -13.71
CA GLY A 362 -0.05 36.21 -14.00
C GLY A 362 -0.55 34.78 -14.30
N SER A 363 0.35 33.80 -14.39
CA SER A 363 0.04 32.38 -14.58
C SER A 363 0.41 31.58 -13.34
N PRO A 364 -0.25 30.44 -13.05
CA PRO A 364 0.14 29.62 -11.91
C PRO A 364 1.63 29.25 -11.97
N PRO A 365 2.40 29.45 -10.90
CA PRO A 365 3.82 29.11 -10.87
C PRO A 365 4.04 27.59 -10.83
N PHE A 366 3.11 26.85 -10.25
CA PHE A 366 3.10 25.40 -10.22
C PHE A 366 2.31 24.85 -11.43
N PRO A 367 2.66 23.69 -12.02
CA PRO A 367 2.03 23.17 -13.23
C PRO A 367 0.60 22.64 -12.99
N LEU A 368 -0.26 23.48 -12.47
CA LEU A 368 -1.69 23.26 -12.28
C LEU A 368 -2.49 24.21 -13.16
N THR A 369 -3.67 23.76 -13.60
CA THR A 369 -4.66 24.61 -14.27
C THR A 369 -5.80 24.88 -13.32
N ASP A 370 -6.09 26.15 -13.04
CA ASP A 370 -7.27 26.53 -12.27
C ASP A 370 -8.54 26.08 -13.00
N THR A 371 -9.40 25.37 -12.30
CA THR A 371 -10.65 24.85 -12.89
C THR A 371 -11.82 25.82 -12.75
N ALA A 372 -11.58 27.04 -12.26
CA ALA A 372 -12.61 28.06 -12.01
C ALA A 372 -13.78 27.52 -11.15
N GLY A 373 -13.47 26.69 -10.15
CA GLY A 373 -14.46 26.09 -9.26
C GLY A 373 -15.21 24.89 -9.86
N GLN A 374 -14.95 24.52 -11.11
CA GLN A 374 -15.60 23.37 -11.75
C GLN A 374 -14.94 22.07 -11.31
N THR A 375 -15.74 21.00 -11.24
CA THR A 375 -15.24 19.63 -11.07
C THR A 375 -15.44 18.88 -12.37
N PHE A 376 -14.38 18.55 -13.05
CA PHE A 376 -14.40 17.68 -14.22
C PHE A 376 -14.50 16.23 -13.82
N ARG A 377 -15.21 15.42 -14.59
CA ARG A 377 -15.43 13.98 -14.29
C ARG A 377 -15.34 13.14 -15.54
N THR A 378 -14.87 11.91 -15.37
CA THR A 378 -14.95 10.83 -16.36
C THR A 378 -15.49 9.56 -15.71
N GLU A 379 -16.07 8.70 -16.53
CA GLU A 379 -16.58 7.40 -16.12
C GLU A 379 -16.23 6.35 -17.16
N ASP A 380 -15.64 5.23 -16.72
CA ASP A 380 -15.25 4.12 -17.57
C ASP A 380 -15.69 2.79 -16.95
N SER A 381 -15.92 1.80 -17.82
CA SER A 381 -16.28 0.46 -17.42
C SER A 381 -15.36 -0.56 -18.09
N PHE A 382 -14.88 -1.51 -17.29
CA PHE A 382 -13.95 -2.54 -17.72
C PHE A 382 -14.52 -3.91 -17.33
N SER A 383 -14.31 -4.89 -18.19
CA SER A 383 -14.64 -6.29 -17.89
C SER A 383 -13.40 -7.15 -18.00
N ALA A 384 -13.36 -8.28 -17.29
CA ALA A 384 -12.29 -9.24 -17.40
C ALA A 384 -12.77 -10.67 -17.12
N ILE A 385 -12.08 -11.62 -17.75
CA ILE A 385 -12.18 -13.04 -17.47
C ILE A 385 -10.81 -13.49 -16.98
N LEU A 386 -10.77 -14.07 -15.78
CA LEU A 386 -9.55 -14.43 -15.05
C LEU A 386 -9.56 -15.94 -14.75
N PRO A 387 -9.08 -16.76 -15.70
CA PRO A 387 -8.99 -18.20 -15.53
C PRO A 387 -7.76 -18.61 -14.71
N ARG A 388 -7.85 -19.77 -14.07
CA ARG A 388 -6.73 -20.51 -13.52
C ARG A 388 -6.86 -21.99 -13.79
N PHE A 389 -5.73 -22.67 -13.92
CA PHE A 389 -5.64 -24.11 -13.98
C PHE A 389 -4.44 -24.58 -13.16
N ASN A 390 -4.62 -25.67 -12.40
CA ASN A 390 -3.56 -26.27 -11.60
C ASN A 390 -3.65 -27.79 -11.68
N ILE A 391 -2.51 -28.44 -11.75
CA ILE A 391 -2.37 -29.88 -11.57
C ILE A 391 -1.45 -30.10 -10.38
N LEU A 392 -1.84 -30.98 -9.46
CA LEU A 392 -1.00 -31.47 -8.38
C LEU A 392 -0.92 -32.99 -8.48
N TYR A 393 0.32 -33.50 -8.46
CA TYR A 393 0.59 -34.93 -8.46
C TYR A 393 1.44 -35.34 -7.24
N ARG A 394 0.96 -36.32 -6.47
CA ARG A 394 1.69 -36.91 -5.34
C ARG A 394 2.52 -38.08 -5.85
N PHE A 395 3.84 -37.90 -5.88
CA PHE A 395 4.80 -38.95 -6.23
C PHE A 395 4.91 -40.00 -5.12
N SER A 396 4.75 -39.53 -3.88
CA SER A 396 4.65 -40.33 -2.65
C SER A 396 3.83 -39.54 -1.61
N ASP A 397 3.65 -40.11 -0.43
CA ASP A 397 2.99 -39.42 0.69
C ASP A 397 3.78 -38.17 1.13
N ASP A 398 5.08 -38.17 0.90
CA ASP A 398 6.02 -37.15 1.34
C ASP A 398 6.39 -36.12 0.28
N ILE A 399 6.17 -36.42 -1.01
CA ILE A 399 6.62 -35.58 -2.12
C ILE A 399 5.49 -35.34 -3.13
N ASN A 400 5.22 -34.08 -3.43
CA ASN A 400 4.30 -33.68 -4.47
C ASN A 400 4.91 -32.67 -5.43
N GLY A 401 4.41 -32.66 -6.65
CA GLY A 401 4.73 -31.66 -7.67
C GLY A 401 3.46 -30.99 -8.15
N PHE A 402 3.60 -29.76 -8.61
CA PHE A 402 2.48 -29.01 -9.16
C PHE A 402 2.89 -28.23 -10.40
N ALA A 403 1.89 -27.92 -11.21
CA ALA A 403 1.99 -26.97 -12.32
C ALA A 403 0.75 -26.08 -12.33
N THR A 404 0.96 -24.78 -12.48
CA THR A 404 -0.11 -23.77 -12.45
C THR A 404 -0.01 -22.85 -13.65
N VAL A 405 -1.16 -22.54 -14.27
CA VAL A 405 -1.32 -21.42 -15.19
C VAL A 405 -2.44 -20.55 -14.65
N SER A 406 -2.19 -19.26 -14.48
CA SER A 406 -3.20 -18.34 -13.98
C SER A 406 -3.08 -16.96 -14.60
N LYS A 407 -4.22 -16.28 -14.72
CA LYS A 407 -4.31 -14.92 -15.22
C LYS A 407 -4.67 -13.96 -14.08
N GLY A 408 -3.85 -12.93 -13.93
CA GLY A 408 -4.09 -11.81 -13.02
C GLY A 408 -4.35 -10.52 -13.77
N ARG A 409 -4.80 -9.50 -13.05
CA ARG A 409 -5.08 -8.19 -13.60
C ARG A 409 -4.83 -7.11 -12.53
N ARG A 410 -4.18 -6.03 -12.93
CA ARG A 410 -4.24 -4.74 -12.23
C ARG A 410 -5.24 -3.85 -12.94
N SER A 411 -6.10 -3.20 -12.19
CA SER A 411 -7.17 -2.39 -12.75
C SER A 411 -6.65 -1.23 -13.60
N ALA A 412 -7.43 -0.81 -14.58
CA ALA A 412 -7.21 0.43 -15.32
C ALA A 412 -7.08 1.61 -14.35
N THR A 413 -6.41 2.65 -14.76
CA THR A 413 -6.34 3.92 -14.01
C THR A 413 -6.49 5.09 -14.98
N VAL A 414 -6.64 6.30 -14.43
CA VAL A 414 -6.74 7.52 -15.22
C VAL A 414 -5.81 8.58 -14.65
N ASN A 415 -5.06 9.24 -15.50
CA ASN A 415 -4.39 10.49 -15.13
C ASN A 415 -5.42 11.61 -15.30
N ALA A 416 -5.85 12.20 -14.19
CA ALA A 416 -6.85 13.23 -14.15
C ALA A 416 -6.20 14.60 -14.00
N GLY A 417 -6.69 15.59 -14.76
CA GLY A 417 -6.19 16.93 -14.72
C GLY A 417 -7.11 17.91 -15.46
N ALA A 418 -6.61 19.10 -15.69
CA ALA A 418 -7.25 20.11 -16.51
C ALA A 418 -6.23 20.84 -17.38
N ILE A 419 -6.67 21.38 -18.52
CA ILE A 419 -5.89 22.25 -19.39
C ILE A 419 -6.62 23.57 -19.59
N ALA A 420 -5.87 24.66 -19.70
CA ALA A 420 -6.40 25.97 -20.03
C ALA A 420 -6.63 26.05 -21.53
N THR A 421 -7.80 26.59 -21.94
CA THR A 421 -8.12 26.91 -23.32
C THR A 421 -8.55 28.37 -23.45
N ALA A 422 -8.68 28.87 -24.67
CA ALA A 422 -9.14 30.25 -24.93
C ALA A 422 -10.55 30.53 -24.39
N THR A 423 -11.36 29.48 -24.18
CA THR A 423 -12.75 29.59 -23.70
C THR A 423 -12.89 29.21 -22.22
N GLY A 424 -11.79 28.92 -21.53
CA GLY A 424 -11.75 28.50 -20.11
C GLY A 424 -11.12 27.13 -19.91
N PRO A 425 -11.06 26.64 -18.66
CA PRO A 425 -10.50 25.34 -18.37
C PRO A 425 -11.38 24.20 -18.87
N VAL A 426 -10.75 23.12 -19.33
CA VAL A 426 -11.43 21.87 -19.72
C VAL A 426 -10.74 20.69 -19.04
N GLY A 427 -11.51 19.64 -18.71
CA GLY A 427 -10.96 18.42 -18.13
C GLY A 427 -10.03 17.72 -19.12
N ASN A 428 -8.93 17.21 -18.60
CA ASN A 428 -7.96 16.40 -19.34
C ASN A 428 -7.78 15.05 -18.62
N PHE A 429 -8.32 14.01 -19.23
CA PHE A 429 -8.27 12.66 -18.70
C PHE A 429 -7.56 11.73 -19.68
N THR A 430 -6.55 11.04 -19.20
CA THR A 430 -5.82 10.06 -20.01
C THR A 430 -6.00 8.69 -19.37
N ASP A 431 -6.70 7.81 -20.08
CA ASP A 431 -6.96 6.46 -19.63
C ASP A 431 -5.72 5.59 -19.81
N ILE A 432 -5.44 4.79 -18.79
CA ILE A 432 -4.38 3.80 -18.77
C ILE A 432 -5.05 2.43 -18.71
N ALA A 433 -4.82 1.62 -19.74
CA ALA A 433 -5.39 0.30 -19.89
C ALA A 433 -5.07 -0.60 -18.67
N PRO A 434 -5.93 -1.60 -18.38
CA PRO A 434 -5.62 -2.60 -17.37
C PRO A 434 -4.33 -3.34 -17.71
N GLU A 435 -3.48 -3.55 -16.70
CA GLU A 435 -2.34 -4.45 -16.81
C GLU A 435 -2.84 -5.89 -16.67
N ILE A 436 -2.41 -6.77 -17.56
CA ILE A 436 -2.74 -8.19 -17.55
C ILE A 436 -1.45 -8.97 -17.30
N VAL A 437 -1.52 -9.93 -16.39
CA VAL A 437 -0.40 -10.86 -16.14
C VAL A 437 -0.85 -12.29 -16.36
N TRP A 438 -0.05 -13.05 -17.12
CA TRP A 438 -0.12 -14.49 -17.16
C TRP A 438 1.05 -15.07 -16.38
N ASN A 439 0.77 -16.03 -15.51
CA ASN A 439 1.75 -16.74 -14.69
C ASN A 439 1.75 -18.22 -15.06
N TYR A 440 2.94 -18.73 -15.30
CA TYR A 440 3.22 -20.15 -15.54
C TYR A 440 4.20 -20.60 -14.47
N GLU A 441 3.82 -21.56 -13.65
CA GLU A 441 4.61 -22.00 -12.51
C GLU A 441 4.66 -23.53 -12.43
N VAL A 442 5.82 -24.06 -12.08
CA VAL A 442 6.01 -25.47 -11.75
C VAL A 442 6.83 -25.57 -10.47
N GLY A 443 6.55 -26.58 -9.66
CA GLY A 443 7.30 -26.75 -8.43
C GLY A 443 7.17 -28.12 -7.80
N LEU A 444 8.04 -28.34 -6.83
CA LEU A 444 8.08 -29.54 -6.00
C LEU A 444 8.00 -29.11 -4.53
N LYS A 445 7.30 -29.87 -3.71
CA LYS A 445 7.27 -29.71 -2.25
C LYS A 445 7.39 -31.08 -1.61
N GLY A 446 8.12 -31.15 -0.51
CA GLY A 446 8.25 -32.42 0.20
C GLY A 446 8.78 -32.29 1.61
N ALA A 447 8.59 -33.38 2.39
CA ALA A 447 9.13 -33.54 3.73
C ALA A 447 9.57 -35.01 3.88
N VAL A 448 10.88 -35.25 3.85
CA VAL A 448 11.47 -36.61 3.94
C VAL A 448 12.39 -36.65 5.16
N GLY A 449 12.01 -37.43 6.15
CA GLY A 449 12.76 -37.54 7.41
C GLY A 449 12.90 -36.18 8.10
N PRO A 450 14.11 -35.70 8.42
CA PRO A 450 14.31 -34.43 9.09
C PRO A 450 14.30 -33.21 8.15
N VAL A 451 14.16 -33.43 6.85
CA VAL A 451 14.27 -32.36 5.83
C VAL A 451 12.91 -32.09 5.21
N SER A 452 12.50 -30.83 5.19
CA SER A 452 11.36 -30.34 4.40
C SER A 452 11.76 -29.16 3.54
N GLY A 453 11.08 -28.98 2.40
CA GLY A 453 11.40 -27.86 1.53
C GLY A 453 10.54 -27.79 0.28
N SER A 454 10.81 -26.76 -0.49
CA SER A 454 10.16 -26.50 -1.77
C SER A 454 11.15 -25.94 -2.78
N LEU A 455 10.88 -26.24 -4.05
CA LEU A 455 11.54 -25.63 -5.20
C LEU A 455 10.46 -25.22 -6.22
N GLY A 456 10.45 -23.97 -6.61
CA GLY A 456 9.53 -23.41 -7.60
C GLY A 456 10.28 -22.67 -8.69
N VAL A 457 9.76 -22.75 -9.91
CA VAL A 457 10.20 -21.97 -11.07
C VAL A 457 8.96 -21.33 -11.67
N TYR A 458 9.02 -20.03 -11.95
CA TYR A 458 7.90 -19.32 -12.56
C TYR A 458 8.37 -18.44 -13.71
N TYR A 459 7.44 -18.20 -14.64
CA TYR A 459 7.57 -17.27 -15.73
C TYR A 459 6.28 -16.45 -15.85
N GLN A 460 6.41 -15.12 -15.90
CA GLN A 460 5.29 -14.19 -15.98
C GLN A 460 5.44 -13.31 -17.21
N THR A 461 4.34 -13.09 -17.91
CA THR A 461 4.25 -12.12 -19.00
C THR A 461 3.24 -11.05 -18.66
N TYR A 462 3.58 -9.79 -18.94
CA TYR A 462 2.74 -8.63 -18.66
C TYR A 462 2.38 -7.93 -19.97
N GLU A 463 1.12 -7.55 -20.09
CA GLU A 463 0.61 -6.66 -21.12
C GLU A 463 0.17 -5.35 -20.46
N ASN A 464 0.46 -4.22 -21.08
CA ASN A 464 0.18 -2.88 -20.54
C ASN A 464 0.78 -2.65 -19.15
N PHE A 465 2.02 -3.06 -18.93
CA PHE A 465 2.70 -2.91 -17.65
C PHE A 465 2.67 -1.46 -17.17
N GLN A 466 2.03 -1.20 -16.02
CA GLN A 466 1.80 0.15 -15.51
C GLN A 466 2.97 0.63 -14.66
N VAL A 467 3.59 1.73 -15.07
CA VAL A 467 4.72 2.36 -14.36
C VAL A 467 4.41 3.82 -14.03
N SER A 468 4.99 4.32 -12.93
CA SER A 468 5.03 5.75 -12.64
C SER A 468 6.32 6.34 -13.17
N VAL A 469 6.21 7.35 -14.00
CA VAL A 469 7.35 8.07 -14.60
C VAL A 469 7.19 9.57 -14.38
N ASN A 470 8.29 10.32 -14.47
CA ASN A 470 8.20 11.78 -14.46
C ASN A 470 7.38 12.24 -15.66
N ASP A 471 6.50 13.21 -15.43
CA ASP A 471 5.72 13.84 -16.51
C ASP A 471 6.68 14.73 -17.34
N PRO A 472 6.89 14.41 -18.64
CA PRO A 472 7.78 15.20 -19.47
C PRO A 472 7.26 16.62 -19.76
N THR A 473 5.96 16.84 -19.56
CA THR A 473 5.29 18.13 -19.79
C THR A 473 5.18 18.98 -18.53
N ARG A 474 5.43 18.37 -17.36
CA ARG A 474 5.27 19.01 -16.04
C ARG A 474 6.41 18.59 -15.12
N PRO A 475 7.58 19.25 -15.18
CA PRO A 475 8.71 18.93 -14.31
C PRO A 475 8.31 18.88 -12.83
N GLY A 476 8.81 17.86 -12.11
CA GLY A 476 8.50 17.67 -10.70
C GLY A 476 7.20 16.91 -10.40
N THR A 477 6.45 16.51 -11.43
CA THR A 477 5.26 15.66 -11.27
C THR A 477 5.47 14.28 -11.88
N THR A 478 4.67 13.31 -11.45
CA THR A 478 4.68 11.95 -12.01
C THR A 478 3.33 11.60 -12.60
N ILE A 479 3.35 10.81 -13.66
CA ILE A 479 2.17 10.22 -14.27
C ILE A 479 2.30 8.71 -14.33
N THR A 480 1.17 8.02 -14.27
CA THR A 480 1.11 6.60 -14.62
C THR A 480 1.00 6.47 -16.13
N ARG A 481 1.77 5.55 -16.72
CA ARG A 481 1.62 5.17 -18.13
C ARG A 481 1.81 3.67 -18.30
N SER A 482 1.33 3.12 -19.43
CA SER A 482 1.72 1.79 -19.86
C SER A 482 3.15 1.83 -20.40
N ALA A 483 3.99 0.93 -19.94
CA ALA A 483 5.33 0.67 -20.49
C ALA A 483 5.32 -0.39 -21.59
N GLY A 484 4.13 -0.88 -22.00
CA GLY A 484 3.97 -1.95 -22.98
C GLY A 484 4.08 -3.33 -22.34
N SER A 485 4.90 -4.21 -22.93
CA SER A 485 5.11 -5.57 -22.42
C SER A 485 6.27 -5.64 -21.43
N ALA A 486 6.18 -6.60 -20.52
CA ALA A 486 7.24 -6.91 -19.57
C ALA A 486 7.24 -8.42 -19.27
N THR A 487 8.38 -8.94 -18.86
CA THR A 487 8.54 -10.34 -18.46
C THR A 487 9.25 -10.47 -17.12
N ASN A 488 8.98 -11.57 -16.43
CA ASN A 488 9.60 -11.86 -15.13
C ASN A 488 9.83 -13.38 -15.04
N PHE A 489 11.07 -13.79 -14.87
CA PHE A 489 11.46 -15.18 -14.60
C PHE A 489 12.00 -15.27 -13.18
N GLY A 490 11.64 -16.33 -12.46
CA GLY A 490 12.21 -16.54 -11.13
C GLY A 490 12.31 -17.99 -10.72
N VAL A 491 13.22 -18.22 -9.79
CA VAL A 491 13.46 -19.51 -9.13
C VAL A 491 13.47 -19.27 -7.62
N GLU A 492 12.73 -20.06 -6.87
CA GLU A 492 12.66 -19.99 -5.42
C GLU A 492 12.91 -21.37 -4.81
N ALA A 493 13.74 -21.42 -3.78
CA ALA A 493 13.99 -22.63 -3.02
C ALA A 493 13.95 -22.33 -1.53
N GLU A 494 13.35 -23.23 -0.78
CA GLU A 494 13.28 -23.22 0.68
C GLU A 494 13.67 -24.60 1.22
N VAL A 495 14.45 -24.62 2.28
CA VAL A 495 14.79 -25.84 2.99
C VAL A 495 14.76 -25.61 4.50
N ASN A 496 14.15 -26.55 5.22
CA ASN A 496 14.15 -26.61 6.67
C ASN A 496 14.70 -27.98 7.07
N VAL A 497 15.59 -28.00 8.05
CA VAL A 497 16.24 -29.22 8.53
C VAL A 497 16.15 -29.29 10.06
N ARG A 498 15.46 -30.27 10.58
CA ARG A 498 15.52 -30.60 12.01
C ARG A 498 16.75 -31.48 12.27
N ALA A 499 17.92 -30.86 12.42
CA ALA A 499 19.20 -31.55 12.55
C ALA A 499 19.32 -32.35 13.86
N ALA A 500 18.62 -31.90 14.91
CA ALA A 500 18.47 -32.60 16.20
C ALA A 500 17.18 -32.10 16.87
N ASP A 501 16.77 -32.74 17.97
CA ASP A 501 15.58 -32.30 18.73
C ASP A 501 15.71 -30.87 19.26
N TRP A 502 16.92 -30.42 19.46
CA TRP A 502 17.26 -29.10 19.97
C TRP A 502 17.79 -28.14 18.90
N LEU A 503 17.93 -28.57 17.60
CA LEU A 503 18.51 -27.75 16.53
C LEU A 503 17.69 -27.85 15.26
N SER A 504 17.12 -26.75 14.85
CA SER A 504 16.50 -26.55 13.55
C SER A 504 17.26 -25.52 12.73
N LEU A 505 17.44 -25.80 11.45
CA LEU A 505 18.10 -24.92 10.47
C LEU A 505 17.10 -24.57 9.38
N PHE A 506 17.16 -23.34 8.85
CA PHE A 506 16.44 -23.00 7.65
C PHE A 506 17.33 -22.21 6.69
N ALA A 507 17.05 -22.35 5.41
CA ALA A 507 17.59 -21.50 4.36
C ALA A 507 16.55 -21.31 3.26
N ASN A 508 16.49 -20.10 2.71
CA ASN A 508 15.71 -19.80 1.53
C ASN A 508 16.55 -18.93 0.58
N ILE A 509 16.30 -19.08 -0.72
CA ILE A 509 16.90 -18.30 -1.78
C ILE A 509 15.86 -18.04 -2.87
N GLY A 510 15.83 -16.81 -3.37
CA GLY A 510 15.09 -16.40 -4.55
C GLY A 510 16.02 -15.75 -5.56
N TYR A 511 15.87 -16.14 -6.82
CA TYR A 511 16.46 -15.47 -7.97
C TYR A 511 15.36 -14.92 -8.87
N ILE A 512 15.49 -13.66 -9.28
CA ILE A 512 14.49 -12.98 -10.11
C ILE A 512 15.19 -12.20 -11.22
N ASP A 513 14.76 -12.45 -12.44
CA ASP A 513 15.14 -11.68 -13.64
C ASP A 513 13.87 -11.12 -14.27
N GLY A 514 13.59 -9.82 -14.00
CA GLY A 514 12.37 -9.17 -14.42
C GLY A 514 12.62 -7.75 -14.95
N GLY A 515 11.90 -7.42 -16.02
CA GLY A 515 12.04 -6.12 -16.66
C GLY A 515 11.03 -5.87 -17.77
N ILE A 516 11.05 -4.65 -18.26
CA ILE A 516 10.30 -4.22 -19.43
C ILE A 516 11.01 -4.78 -20.66
N ASP A 517 10.26 -5.43 -21.55
CA ASP A 517 10.83 -6.10 -22.72
C ASP A 517 11.60 -5.10 -23.60
N ASN A 518 12.69 -5.58 -24.20
CA ASN A 518 13.50 -4.78 -25.11
C ASN A 518 12.84 -4.68 -26.50
N ASP A 519 11.61 -4.16 -26.50
CA ASP A 519 10.80 -3.89 -27.69
C ASP A 519 10.79 -2.39 -27.97
N PRO A 520 11.03 -1.95 -29.23
CA PRO A 520 10.94 -0.54 -29.60
C PRO A 520 9.60 0.12 -29.26
N GLY A 521 8.50 -0.64 -29.23
CA GLY A 521 7.17 -0.17 -28.81
C GLY A 521 7.12 0.29 -27.34
N ASN A 522 8.02 -0.16 -26.50
CA ASN A 522 8.14 0.24 -25.08
C ASN A 522 8.89 1.59 -24.90
N GLY A 523 9.36 2.19 -26.00
CA GLY A 523 10.00 3.51 -26.03
C GLY A 523 11.28 3.55 -25.19
N ASN A 524 11.47 4.64 -24.44
CA ASN A 524 12.64 4.86 -23.59
C ASN A 524 12.71 3.96 -22.34
N LEU A 525 11.72 3.11 -22.10
CA LEU A 525 11.70 2.14 -21.01
C LEU A 525 12.09 0.73 -21.46
N ALA A 526 12.28 0.51 -22.78
CA ALA A 526 12.69 -0.78 -23.32
C ALA A 526 13.97 -1.29 -22.66
N GLY A 527 13.96 -2.54 -22.18
CA GLY A 527 15.07 -3.17 -21.49
C GLY A 527 15.32 -2.70 -20.04
N ALA A 528 14.47 -1.83 -19.50
CA ALA A 528 14.61 -1.37 -18.11
C ALA A 528 14.18 -2.45 -17.12
N ARG A 529 14.99 -2.68 -16.10
CA ARG A 529 14.67 -3.62 -15.02
C ARG A 529 13.53 -3.09 -14.12
N PHE A 530 12.84 -4.00 -13.48
CA PHE A 530 11.86 -3.62 -12.46
C PHE A 530 12.56 -2.90 -11.29
N ARG A 531 11.93 -1.82 -10.84
CA ARG A 531 12.49 -1.02 -9.74
C ARG A 531 12.29 -1.74 -8.41
N LEU A 532 13.25 -1.55 -7.48
CA LEU A 532 13.20 -2.07 -6.12
C LEU A 532 13.08 -3.60 -6.05
N GLN A 533 13.55 -4.30 -7.06
CA GLN A 533 13.56 -5.74 -7.14
C GLN A 533 15.01 -6.25 -7.24
N PRO A 534 15.60 -6.75 -6.14
CA PRO A 534 16.92 -7.35 -6.19
C PRO A 534 16.89 -8.68 -6.96
N GLU A 535 17.95 -8.97 -7.71
CA GLU A 535 18.08 -10.20 -8.46
C GLU A 535 18.13 -11.44 -7.57
N VAL A 536 18.81 -11.32 -6.44
CA VAL A 536 18.99 -12.40 -5.48
C VAL A 536 18.58 -11.94 -4.11
N GLN A 537 17.75 -12.73 -3.46
CA GLN A 537 17.40 -12.61 -2.05
C GLN A 537 17.69 -13.93 -1.37
N ALA A 538 18.36 -13.90 -0.24
CA ALA A 538 18.62 -15.11 0.56
C ALA A 538 18.51 -14.80 2.04
N ALA A 539 18.04 -15.79 2.79
CA ALA A 539 18.07 -15.80 4.25
C ALA A 539 18.40 -17.19 4.74
N ALA A 540 19.16 -17.27 5.84
CA ALA A 540 19.40 -18.50 6.54
C ALA A 540 19.44 -18.23 8.04
N GLY A 541 19.07 -19.22 8.83
CA GLY A 541 19.09 -19.11 10.28
C GLY A 541 19.05 -20.47 10.97
N LEU A 542 19.18 -20.40 12.28
CA LEU A 542 19.06 -21.55 13.15
C LEU A 542 18.22 -21.22 14.38
N THR A 543 17.54 -22.23 14.89
CA THR A 543 16.81 -22.17 16.14
C THR A 543 17.39 -23.24 17.08
N LEU A 544 17.78 -22.80 18.29
CA LEU A 544 18.20 -23.66 19.36
C LEU A 544 17.08 -23.72 20.40
N ASP A 545 16.53 -24.91 20.64
CA ASP A 545 15.53 -25.17 21.67
C ASP A 545 16.10 -26.25 22.62
N TYR A 546 16.94 -25.81 23.55
CA TYR A 546 17.62 -26.70 24.48
C TYR A 546 16.99 -26.61 25.87
N PRO A 547 16.40 -27.70 26.39
CA PRO A 547 15.78 -27.70 27.72
C PRO A 547 16.83 -27.52 28.81
N MET A 548 16.76 -26.43 29.55
CA MET A 548 17.59 -26.17 30.72
C MET A 548 16.88 -26.62 31.99
N GLY A 549 16.89 -27.91 32.27
CA GLY A 549 16.24 -28.49 33.45
C GLY A 549 14.79 -28.96 33.20
N ASN A 550 14.19 -29.59 34.21
CA ASN A 550 12.90 -30.28 34.06
C ASN A 550 11.67 -29.38 33.82
N GLU A 551 11.78 -28.04 33.85
CA GLU A 551 10.62 -27.14 33.73
C GLU A 551 10.91 -25.77 33.11
N THR A 552 12.12 -25.47 32.64
CA THR A 552 12.43 -24.19 32.00
C THR A 552 12.88 -24.40 30.54
N ARG A 553 12.10 -23.87 29.61
CA ARG A 553 12.44 -23.72 28.18
C ARG A 553 13.06 -22.36 27.91
#